data_9f89dc7e74ac085d5e8645073fae99d2
#
_entry.id   9f89dc7e74ac085d5e8645073fae99d2
#
_cell.length_a   1.000
_cell.length_b   1.000
_cell.length_c   1.000
_cell.angle_alpha   90.00
_cell.angle_beta   90.00
_cell.angle_gamma   90.00
#
_symmetry.space_group_name_H-M   'P 1'
#
loop_
_entity.id
_entity.type
_entity.pdbx_description
1 polymer ?
#
loop_
_entity_poly.entity_id
_entity_poly.type
_entity_poly.pdbx_seq_one_letter_code
_entity_poly.pdbx_strand_id
1 'polypeptide(L)'
;MWAPHAEAVAVTGTFDDWAAQPTGNKNDAKQVRSAKFQLVSEDNDYWYGQAAGARVGDEYRFVLMNGGQVISRIDPYARHVTNSIGNGIITDPNSYDWEGDDFTAPPTNELVIYEMHVGTFFDKDPNDDKPAELGDVESKIDHLTHLGVNAVELMPLMEFAGDYSWGYNPAHIFAVESAYDGHPASATLVLPPYSAIIVSRA
;
A
#
# COMPACT_ATOMS: atom_id res chain seq x y z
N MET A 1 3.92 16.26 0.83
CA MET A 1 2.51 16.10 0.33
C MET A 1 2.16 17.28 -0.55
N TRP A 2 1.46 17.05 -1.69
CA TRP A 2 0.92 18.15 -2.54
C TRP A 2 -0.50 18.49 -2.08
N ALA A 3 -0.76 19.77 -1.77
CA ALA A 3 -2.06 20.23 -1.28
C ALA A 3 -2.26 21.73 -1.58
N PRO A 4 -2.62 22.08 -2.84
CA PRO A 4 -2.60 23.46 -3.36
C PRO A 4 -3.62 24.40 -2.68
N HIS A 5 -4.65 23.85 -2.07
CA HIS A 5 -5.70 24.64 -1.43
C HIS A 5 -5.65 24.58 0.10
N ALA A 6 -4.65 23.93 0.68
CA ALA A 6 -4.54 23.84 2.13
C ALA A 6 -3.97 25.12 2.73
N GLU A 7 -4.55 25.60 3.82
CA GLU A 7 -4.05 26.69 4.66
C GLU A 7 -3.14 26.19 5.77
N ALA A 8 -3.30 24.93 6.16
CA ALA A 8 -2.44 24.22 7.10
C ALA A 8 -2.54 22.71 6.84
N VAL A 9 -1.41 22.02 7.00
CA VAL A 9 -1.30 20.58 6.89
C VAL A 9 -0.51 20.06 8.09
N ALA A 10 -0.98 18.94 8.66
CA ALA A 10 -0.28 18.20 9.69
C ALA A 10 -0.26 16.71 9.34
N VAL A 11 0.69 15.98 9.90
CA VAL A 11 0.66 14.52 9.95
C VAL A 11 0.40 14.09 11.39
N THR A 12 -0.41 13.06 11.57
CA THR A 12 -0.75 12.47 12.87
C THR A 12 -0.85 10.96 12.72
N GLY A 13 -0.63 10.23 13.79
CA GLY A 13 -0.63 8.79 13.75
C GLY A 13 -0.46 8.15 15.13
N THR A 14 -0.12 6.87 15.18
CA THR A 14 0.14 6.15 16.41
C THR A 14 1.30 6.75 17.21
N PHE A 15 2.25 7.40 16.54
CA PHE A 15 3.42 8.06 17.14
C PHE A 15 3.11 9.35 17.91
N ASP A 16 1.89 9.87 17.83
CA ASP A 16 1.43 11.06 18.58
C ASP A 16 0.02 10.89 19.16
N ASP A 17 -0.43 9.64 19.33
CA ASP A 17 -1.77 9.30 19.84
C ASP A 17 -2.90 9.98 19.05
N TRP A 18 -2.70 10.16 17.73
CA TRP A 18 -3.68 10.78 16.83
C TRP A 18 -4.07 12.22 17.24
N ALA A 19 -3.14 12.96 17.82
CA ALA A 19 -3.39 14.26 18.45
C ALA A 19 -3.99 15.31 17.51
N ALA A 20 -3.76 15.23 16.19
CA ALA A 20 -4.34 16.15 15.20
C ALA A 20 -5.54 15.58 14.44
N GLN A 21 -6.00 14.35 14.73
CA GLN A 21 -7.14 13.74 14.04
C GLN A 21 -8.40 14.54 14.27
N PRO A 22 -9.16 14.93 13.21
CA PRO A 22 -10.37 15.70 13.38
C PRO A 22 -11.48 14.92 14.09
N THR A 23 -12.16 15.58 14.99
CA THR A 23 -13.26 15.03 15.79
C THR A 23 -14.63 15.55 15.35
N GLY A 24 -14.67 16.43 14.34
CA GLY A 24 -15.87 17.07 13.83
C GLY A 24 -16.33 18.28 14.67
N ASN A 25 -15.46 18.82 15.51
CA ASN A 25 -15.79 19.95 16.38
C ASN A 25 -15.11 21.26 15.94
N LYS A 26 -15.58 22.39 16.49
CA LYS A 26 -15.08 23.74 16.15
C LYS A 26 -13.61 23.99 16.49
N ASN A 27 -12.97 23.11 17.24
CA ASN A 27 -11.56 23.27 17.64
C ASN A 27 -10.61 22.57 16.68
N ASP A 28 -11.10 21.74 15.75
CA ASP A 28 -10.25 20.97 14.84
C ASP A 28 -9.31 21.86 14.03
N ALA A 29 -9.78 23.00 13.53
CA ALA A 29 -8.93 23.96 12.81
C ALA A 29 -7.77 24.51 13.65
N LYS A 30 -8.01 24.79 14.94
CA LYS A 30 -6.97 25.20 15.88
C LYS A 30 -5.99 24.06 16.15
N GLN A 31 -6.50 22.85 16.28
CA GLN A 31 -5.72 21.65 16.54
C GLN A 31 -4.73 21.37 15.41
N VAL A 32 -5.15 21.46 14.14
CA VAL A 32 -4.23 21.33 13.00
C VAL A 32 -3.15 22.38 13.00
N ARG A 33 -3.50 23.67 13.25
CA ARG A 33 -2.53 24.77 13.29
C ARG A 33 -1.54 24.69 14.47
N SER A 34 -1.86 23.94 15.51
CA SER A 34 -0.98 23.72 16.68
C SER A 34 -0.49 22.29 16.80
N ALA A 35 -0.61 21.50 15.74
CA ALA A 35 -0.18 20.11 15.73
C ALA A 35 1.34 20.00 15.94
N LYS A 36 1.76 18.98 16.67
CA LYS A 36 3.19 18.70 16.93
C LYS A 36 3.97 18.48 15.63
N PHE A 37 3.35 17.84 14.65
CA PHE A 37 3.95 17.53 13.36
C PHE A 37 3.25 18.30 12.24
N GLN A 38 3.26 19.62 12.36
CA GLN A 38 2.79 20.52 11.31
C GLN A 38 3.79 20.52 10.15
N LEU A 39 3.29 20.46 8.92
CA LEU A 39 4.10 20.59 7.72
C LEU A 39 4.24 22.07 7.34
N VAL A 40 5.34 22.41 6.69
CA VAL A 40 5.63 23.73 6.17
C VAL A 40 5.35 23.74 4.67
N SER A 41 4.70 24.80 4.21
CA SER A 41 4.48 25.01 2.76
C SER A 41 5.81 25.29 2.06
N GLU A 42 6.01 24.62 0.95
CA GLU A 42 7.14 24.82 0.04
C GLU A 42 6.63 25.30 -1.33
N ASP A 43 7.54 25.50 -2.27
CA ASP A 43 7.21 25.89 -3.64
C ASP A 43 6.31 24.84 -4.34
N ASN A 44 5.50 25.29 -5.30
CA ASN A 44 4.59 24.48 -6.11
C ASN A 44 3.53 23.71 -5.28
N ASP A 45 3.05 24.32 -4.20
CA ASP A 45 1.97 23.78 -3.37
C ASP A 45 2.32 22.48 -2.63
N TYR A 46 3.59 22.17 -2.49
CA TYR A 46 4.06 21.07 -1.67
C TYR A 46 4.14 21.47 -0.19
N TRP A 47 3.94 20.48 0.65
CA TRP A 47 4.06 20.59 2.11
C TRP A 47 5.05 19.54 2.59
N TYR A 48 6.01 19.99 3.38
CA TYR A 48 7.09 19.15 3.91
C TYR A 48 7.18 19.24 5.43
N GLY A 49 7.56 18.16 6.08
CA GLY A 49 7.80 18.08 7.51
C GLY A 49 8.41 16.75 7.92
N GLN A 50 8.79 16.67 9.19
CA GLN A 50 9.35 15.46 9.80
C GLN A 50 8.57 15.09 11.05
N ALA A 51 8.18 13.84 11.17
CA ALA A 51 7.56 13.29 12.37
C ALA A 51 8.61 12.55 13.20
N ALA A 52 9.34 13.31 14.04
CA ALA A 52 10.36 12.72 14.90
C ALA A 52 9.75 11.70 15.88
N GLY A 53 10.28 10.48 15.87
CA GLY A 53 9.82 9.37 16.71
C GLY A 53 8.87 8.41 16.00
N ALA A 54 8.38 8.73 14.81
CA ALA A 54 7.65 7.78 13.98
C ALA A 54 8.56 6.62 13.54
N ARG A 55 8.01 5.42 13.46
CA ARG A 55 8.72 4.16 13.19
C ARG A 55 8.00 3.34 12.13
N VAL A 56 8.71 2.40 11.53
CA VAL A 56 8.11 1.36 10.69
C VAL A 56 7.02 0.64 11.47
N GLY A 57 5.87 0.44 10.84
CA GLY A 57 4.67 -0.13 11.45
C GLY A 57 3.72 0.89 12.07
N ASP A 58 4.14 2.14 12.28
CA ASP A 58 3.22 3.18 12.74
C ASP A 58 2.19 3.50 11.66
N GLU A 59 0.96 3.68 12.08
CA GLU A 59 -0.14 4.15 11.25
C GLU A 59 -0.18 5.67 11.21
N TYR A 60 -0.54 6.26 10.07
CA TYR A 60 -0.60 7.71 9.92
C TYR A 60 -1.66 8.20 8.93
N ARG A 61 -2.03 9.47 9.08
CA ARG A 61 -2.85 10.23 8.12
C ARG A 61 -2.35 11.65 7.99
N PHE A 62 -2.63 12.27 6.85
CA PHE A 62 -2.54 13.72 6.72
C PHE A 62 -3.85 14.37 7.14
N VAL A 63 -3.73 15.49 7.84
CA VAL A 63 -4.86 16.34 8.24
C VAL A 63 -4.69 17.70 7.61
N LEU A 64 -5.67 18.12 6.82
CA LEU A 64 -5.64 19.33 6.03
C LEU A 64 -6.73 20.29 6.49
N MET A 65 -6.42 21.58 6.46
CA MET A 65 -7.39 22.64 6.74
C MET A 65 -7.50 23.57 5.52
N ASN A 66 -8.74 23.88 5.14
CA ASN A 66 -9.06 24.91 4.15
C ASN A 66 -10.39 25.59 4.52
N GLY A 67 -10.44 26.94 4.53
CA GLY A 67 -11.64 27.70 4.85
C GLY A 67 -12.28 27.36 6.21
N GLY A 68 -11.45 26.93 7.18
CA GLY A 68 -11.91 26.47 8.49
C GLY A 68 -12.47 25.04 8.52
N GLN A 69 -12.62 24.39 7.38
CA GLN A 69 -12.93 22.96 7.31
C GLN A 69 -11.67 22.14 7.50
N VAL A 70 -11.79 21.03 8.24
CA VAL A 70 -10.71 20.10 8.49
C VAL A 70 -11.10 18.73 7.95
N ILE A 71 -10.19 18.15 7.18
CA ILE A 71 -10.35 16.81 6.60
C ILE A 71 -9.13 15.97 6.89
N SER A 72 -9.34 14.67 7.08
CA SER A 72 -8.28 13.69 7.18
C SER A 72 -8.19 12.86 5.90
N ARG A 73 -6.98 12.54 5.45
CA ARG A 73 -6.73 11.78 4.21
C ARG A 73 -5.62 10.77 4.43
N ILE A 74 -5.77 9.61 3.79
CA ILE A 74 -4.67 8.67 3.63
C ILE A 74 -3.65 9.29 2.69
N ASP A 75 -2.38 8.95 2.86
CA ASP A 75 -1.33 9.30 1.91
C ASP A 75 -1.58 8.59 0.57
N PRO A 76 -1.77 9.31 -0.53
CA PRO A 76 -1.95 8.69 -1.84
C PRO A 76 -0.71 7.91 -2.34
N TYR A 77 0.45 8.11 -1.71
CA TYR A 77 1.70 7.40 -1.97
C TYR A 77 2.01 6.33 -0.92
N ALA A 78 1.09 6.05 0.00
CA ALA A 78 1.27 4.96 0.96
C ALA A 78 1.49 3.64 0.22
N ARG A 79 2.52 2.90 0.63
CA ARG A 79 2.85 1.57 0.08
C ARG A 79 2.19 0.44 0.85
N HIS A 80 1.69 0.73 2.03
CA HIS A 80 0.93 -0.16 2.88
C HIS A 80 -0.17 0.64 3.55
N VAL A 81 -1.37 0.11 3.60
CA VAL A 81 -2.54 0.71 4.23
C VAL A 81 -3.26 -0.33 5.08
N THR A 82 -4.02 0.11 6.05
CA THR A 82 -4.84 -0.81 6.86
C THR A 82 -6.06 -1.35 6.11
N ASN A 83 -6.58 -0.59 5.18
CA ASN A 83 -7.62 -0.91 4.19
C ASN A 83 -7.87 0.33 3.31
N SER A 84 -8.80 0.25 2.37
CA SER A 84 -9.09 1.29 1.38
C SER A 84 -9.54 2.65 1.93
N ILE A 85 -10.02 2.71 3.17
CA ILE A 85 -10.47 3.95 3.85
C ILE A 85 -9.75 4.22 5.18
N GLY A 86 -8.86 3.34 5.58
CA GLY A 86 -8.16 3.36 6.86
C GLY A 86 -6.97 4.30 6.93
N ASN A 87 -5.80 3.81 7.30
CA ASN A 87 -4.60 4.59 7.54
C ASN A 87 -3.45 4.11 6.64
N GLY A 88 -2.52 5.01 6.31
CA GLY A 88 -1.23 4.60 5.77
C GLY A 88 -0.37 3.97 6.87
N ILE A 89 0.46 3.00 6.52
CA ILE A 89 1.42 2.36 7.43
C ILE A 89 2.82 2.70 6.94
N ILE A 90 3.70 3.11 7.86
CA ILE A 90 5.09 3.42 7.56
C ILE A 90 5.83 2.12 7.26
N THR A 91 6.45 2.02 6.08
CA THR A 91 7.24 0.87 5.65
C THR A 91 8.70 1.24 5.44
N ASP A 92 9.61 0.28 5.63
CA ASP A 92 11.00 0.41 5.18
C ASP A 92 11.14 -0.26 3.79
N PRO A 93 11.41 0.49 2.73
CA PRO A 93 11.57 -0.08 1.39
C PRO A 93 12.81 -1.00 1.25
N ASN A 94 13.71 -0.98 2.22
CA ASN A 94 14.94 -1.78 2.22
C ASN A 94 14.84 -2.99 3.18
N SER A 95 13.67 -3.27 3.75
CA SER A 95 13.52 -4.36 4.72
C SER A 95 13.52 -5.76 4.09
N TYR A 96 13.28 -5.85 2.78
CA TYR A 96 13.30 -7.12 2.06
C TYR A 96 14.72 -7.44 1.58
N ASP A 97 15.22 -8.62 1.97
CA ASP A 97 16.49 -9.15 1.49
C ASP A 97 16.23 -10.05 0.28
N TRP A 98 16.74 -9.65 -0.88
CA TRP A 98 16.65 -10.42 -2.12
C TRP A 98 17.65 -11.60 -2.18
N GLU A 99 18.42 -11.83 -1.09
CA GLU A 99 19.37 -12.95 -0.95
C GLU A 99 20.36 -13.09 -2.13
N GLY A 100 20.62 -11.97 -2.82
CA GLY A 100 21.53 -11.93 -3.97
C GLY A 100 20.95 -12.58 -5.23
N ASP A 101 19.63 -12.63 -5.37
CA ASP A 101 18.96 -13.13 -6.57
C ASP A 101 19.50 -12.45 -7.84
N ASP A 102 20.03 -13.25 -8.77
CA ASP A 102 20.57 -12.84 -10.08
C ASP A 102 19.73 -13.42 -11.24
N PHE A 103 18.45 -13.60 -11.02
CA PHE A 103 17.52 -14.18 -11.97
C PHE A 103 17.63 -13.54 -13.37
N THR A 104 17.78 -14.37 -14.39
CA THR A 104 17.75 -13.97 -15.79
C THR A 104 16.44 -14.43 -16.43
N ALA A 105 15.60 -13.49 -16.86
CA ALA A 105 14.35 -13.81 -17.53
C ALA A 105 14.60 -14.60 -18.83
N PRO A 106 13.78 -15.63 -19.13
CA PRO A 106 13.86 -16.34 -20.40
C PRO A 106 13.50 -15.41 -21.57
N PRO A 107 13.92 -15.74 -22.81
CA PRO A 107 13.50 -15.01 -24.00
C PRO A 107 11.97 -14.96 -24.11
N THR A 108 11.44 -13.85 -24.61
CA THR A 108 9.98 -13.62 -24.69
C THR A 108 9.22 -14.74 -25.43
N ASN A 109 9.84 -15.34 -26.46
CA ASN A 109 9.25 -16.45 -27.22
C ASN A 109 9.26 -17.81 -26.50
N GLU A 110 9.88 -17.88 -25.34
CA GLU A 110 9.93 -19.07 -24.47
C GLU A 110 9.04 -18.90 -23.24
N LEU A 111 8.39 -17.75 -23.09
CA LEU A 111 7.49 -17.50 -21.95
C LEU A 111 6.23 -18.36 -22.05
N VAL A 112 5.93 -19.06 -20.96
CA VAL A 112 4.64 -19.71 -20.69
C VAL A 112 4.00 -18.96 -19.54
N ILE A 113 3.12 -18.03 -19.90
CA ILE A 113 2.50 -17.08 -18.95
C ILE A 113 1.21 -17.68 -18.41
N TYR A 114 1.06 -17.66 -17.10
CA TYR A 114 -0.17 -18.00 -16.40
C TYR A 114 -0.74 -16.74 -15.76
N GLU A 115 -1.86 -16.22 -16.29
CA GLU A 115 -2.59 -15.12 -15.67
C GLU A 115 -3.42 -15.66 -14.51
N MET A 116 -3.35 -15.01 -13.35
CA MET A 116 -4.09 -15.42 -12.16
C MET A 116 -4.65 -14.26 -11.35
N HIS A 117 -5.79 -14.52 -10.72
CA HIS A 117 -6.37 -13.69 -9.68
C HIS A 117 -6.03 -14.29 -8.32
N VAL A 118 -5.28 -13.55 -7.47
CA VAL A 118 -4.80 -14.06 -6.17
C VAL A 118 -5.94 -14.58 -5.33
N GLY A 119 -6.97 -13.78 -5.11
CA GLY A 119 -8.09 -14.10 -4.21
C GLY A 119 -8.92 -15.33 -4.59
N THR A 120 -8.73 -15.92 -5.78
CA THR A 120 -9.49 -17.09 -6.24
C THR A 120 -8.63 -18.23 -6.80
N PHE A 121 -7.31 -18.07 -6.81
CA PHE A 121 -6.42 -19.08 -7.39
C PHE A 121 -6.35 -20.36 -6.53
N PHE A 122 -6.07 -20.20 -5.26
CA PHE A 122 -6.03 -21.30 -4.31
C PHE A 122 -6.12 -20.75 -2.89
N ASP A 123 -7.05 -21.27 -2.12
CA ASP A 123 -7.31 -20.93 -0.73
C ASP A 123 -7.02 -22.14 0.15
N LYS A 124 -6.14 -21.97 1.14
CA LYS A 124 -5.80 -23.02 2.12
C LYS A 124 -6.90 -23.24 3.14
N ASP A 125 -7.69 -22.20 3.44
CA ASP A 125 -8.79 -22.29 4.41
C ASP A 125 -10.11 -21.74 3.83
N PRO A 126 -10.74 -22.49 2.92
CA PRO A 126 -11.96 -22.04 2.24
C PRO A 126 -13.17 -21.85 3.17
N ASN A 127 -13.00 -22.01 4.50
CA ASN A 127 -14.07 -21.85 5.49
C ASN A 127 -13.99 -20.53 6.27
N ASP A 128 -12.97 -19.72 6.09
CA ASP A 128 -12.78 -18.49 6.86
C ASP A 128 -13.48 -17.25 6.25
N ASP A 129 -14.18 -17.41 5.12
CA ASP A 129 -14.90 -16.34 4.40
C ASP A 129 -14.00 -15.15 4.00
N LYS A 130 -12.74 -15.45 3.65
CA LYS A 130 -11.78 -14.49 3.12
C LYS A 130 -11.32 -14.87 1.72
N PRO A 131 -10.80 -13.92 0.91
CA PRO A 131 -10.11 -14.29 -0.32
C PRO A 131 -8.78 -14.98 -0.01
N ALA A 132 -8.28 -15.76 -0.96
CA ALA A 132 -6.93 -16.31 -0.88
C ALA A 132 -5.85 -15.22 -0.85
N GLU A 133 -4.73 -15.49 -0.21
CA GLU A 133 -3.64 -14.58 0.03
C GLU A 133 -2.42 -14.88 -0.86
N LEU A 134 -1.45 -13.96 -0.93
CA LEU A 134 -0.19 -14.18 -1.66
C LEU A 134 0.60 -15.39 -1.15
N GLY A 135 0.54 -15.67 0.16
CA GLY A 135 1.13 -16.87 0.75
C GLY A 135 0.50 -18.18 0.27
N ASP A 136 -0.75 -18.13 -0.15
CA ASP A 136 -1.43 -19.28 -0.77
C ASP A 136 -0.91 -19.54 -2.19
N VAL A 137 -0.72 -18.47 -2.97
CA VAL A 137 -0.07 -18.53 -4.28
C VAL A 137 1.34 -19.12 -4.16
N GLU A 138 2.15 -18.62 -3.21
CA GLU A 138 3.50 -19.11 -2.95
C GLU A 138 3.51 -20.63 -2.73
N SER A 139 2.55 -21.15 -1.98
CA SER A 139 2.43 -22.59 -1.72
C SER A 139 2.19 -23.44 -2.97
N LYS A 140 1.85 -22.83 -4.11
CA LYS A 140 1.55 -23.47 -5.39
C LYS A 140 2.59 -23.23 -6.48
N ILE A 141 3.70 -22.59 -6.18
CA ILE A 141 4.77 -22.31 -7.17
C ILE A 141 5.29 -23.62 -7.77
N ASP A 142 5.51 -24.66 -6.96
CA ASP A 142 5.94 -25.97 -7.45
C ASP A 142 4.92 -26.59 -8.43
N HIS A 143 3.64 -26.43 -8.18
CA HIS A 143 2.58 -26.90 -9.08
C HIS A 143 2.65 -26.17 -10.44
N LEU A 144 2.76 -24.84 -10.44
CA LEU A 144 2.89 -24.04 -11.65
C LEU A 144 4.15 -24.43 -12.45
N THR A 145 5.26 -24.63 -11.77
CA THR A 145 6.53 -25.10 -12.37
C THR A 145 6.36 -26.47 -13.01
N HIS A 146 5.69 -27.42 -12.38
CA HIS A 146 5.40 -28.75 -12.96
C HIS A 146 4.49 -28.69 -14.20
N LEU A 147 3.64 -27.67 -14.30
CA LEU A 147 2.85 -27.41 -15.51
C LEU A 147 3.66 -26.81 -16.65
N GLY A 148 4.91 -26.42 -16.41
CA GLY A 148 5.78 -25.74 -17.37
C GLY A 148 5.57 -24.23 -17.44
N VAL A 149 4.84 -23.65 -16.48
CA VAL A 149 4.72 -22.18 -16.34
C VAL A 149 6.04 -21.61 -15.88
N ASN A 150 6.52 -20.57 -16.54
CA ASN A 150 7.76 -19.88 -16.21
C ASN A 150 7.57 -18.35 -16.05
N ALA A 151 6.33 -17.88 -16.17
CA ALA A 151 5.93 -16.51 -15.87
C ALA A 151 4.51 -16.50 -15.30
N VAL A 152 4.27 -15.64 -14.31
CA VAL A 152 2.93 -15.41 -13.74
C VAL A 152 2.55 -13.97 -14.00
N GLU A 153 1.37 -13.76 -14.56
CA GLU A 153 0.73 -12.45 -14.68
C GLU A 153 -0.34 -12.32 -13.60
N LEU A 154 -0.05 -11.52 -12.59
CA LEU A 154 -1.02 -11.26 -11.52
C LEU A 154 -2.03 -10.21 -11.99
N MET A 155 -3.32 -10.51 -11.88
CA MET A 155 -4.36 -9.49 -11.99
C MET A 155 -4.11 -8.39 -10.95
N PRO A 156 -4.70 -7.17 -11.08
CA PRO A 156 -4.31 -6.03 -10.26
C PRO A 156 -4.31 -6.33 -8.77
N LEU A 157 -3.18 -6.02 -8.11
CA LEU A 157 -2.95 -6.25 -6.69
C LEU A 157 -3.12 -4.98 -5.84
N MET A 158 -3.47 -3.86 -6.47
CA MET A 158 -3.60 -2.59 -5.77
C MET A 158 -4.81 -2.60 -4.86
N GLU A 159 -4.68 -1.96 -3.70
CA GLU A 159 -5.76 -1.83 -2.71
C GLU A 159 -7.04 -1.27 -3.33
N PHE A 160 -8.15 -1.96 -3.16
CA PHE A 160 -9.47 -1.60 -3.65
C PHE A 160 -10.51 -1.58 -2.51
N ALA A 161 -11.71 -1.09 -2.79
CA ALA A 161 -12.77 -1.03 -1.80
C ALA A 161 -13.46 -2.40 -1.63
N GLY A 162 -13.41 -2.94 -0.42
CA GLY A 162 -13.91 -4.27 -0.06
C GLY A 162 -12.89 -5.37 -0.40
N ASP A 163 -13.13 -6.59 0.07
CA ASP A 163 -12.14 -7.68 0.02
C ASP A 163 -12.27 -8.55 -1.24
N TYR A 164 -13.30 -8.34 -2.05
CA TYR A 164 -13.63 -9.13 -3.24
C TYR A 164 -13.75 -8.25 -4.47
N SER A 165 -12.75 -8.25 -5.31
CA SER A 165 -12.73 -7.55 -6.60
C SER A 165 -11.66 -8.16 -7.50
N TRP A 166 -11.77 -7.92 -8.80
CA TRP A 166 -10.67 -8.21 -9.75
C TRP A 166 -9.54 -7.16 -9.71
N GLY A 167 -9.66 -6.15 -8.83
CA GLY A 167 -8.64 -5.13 -8.62
C GLY A 167 -8.60 -3.98 -9.65
N TYR A 168 -9.51 -3.95 -10.63
CA TYR A 168 -9.52 -2.89 -11.66
C TYR A 168 -10.14 -1.56 -11.19
N ASN A 169 -10.47 -1.44 -9.91
CA ASN A 169 -11.04 -0.24 -9.26
C ASN A 169 -10.20 0.22 -8.05
N PRO A 170 -8.88 0.46 -8.22
CA PRO A 170 -8.00 0.71 -7.08
C PRO A 170 -8.37 2.00 -6.34
N ALA A 171 -8.28 1.93 -5.01
CA ALA A 171 -8.36 3.08 -4.10
C ALA A 171 -6.96 3.66 -3.82
N HIS A 172 -5.94 2.80 -3.69
CA HIS A 172 -4.54 3.16 -3.44
C HIS A 172 -3.61 2.41 -4.39
N ILE A 173 -3.08 3.12 -5.38
CA ILE A 173 -2.31 2.52 -6.49
C ILE A 173 -0.89 2.06 -6.11
N PHE A 174 -0.39 2.43 -4.95
CA PHE A 174 0.94 2.06 -4.46
C PHE A 174 0.92 1.05 -3.32
N ALA A 175 -0.25 0.74 -2.78
CA ALA A 175 -0.43 -0.26 -1.74
C ALA A 175 -0.97 -1.55 -2.35
N VAL A 176 -0.51 -2.69 -1.85
CA VAL A 176 -1.08 -3.99 -2.15
C VAL A 176 -2.41 -4.13 -1.40
N GLU A 177 -3.34 -4.88 -1.98
CA GLU A 177 -4.64 -5.19 -1.38
C GLU A 177 -4.48 -5.80 0.01
N SER A 178 -5.06 -5.16 1.00
CA SER A 178 -4.90 -5.53 2.41
C SER A 178 -5.44 -6.94 2.72
N ALA A 179 -6.43 -7.42 1.95
CA ALA A 179 -6.95 -8.77 2.06
C ALA A 179 -6.03 -9.84 1.45
N TYR A 180 -5.03 -9.45 0.62
CA TYR A 180 -4.06 -10.38 0.01
C TYR A 180 -2.72 -10.43 0.74
N ASP A 181 -2.51 -9.53 1.69
CA ASP A 181 -1.25 -9.35 2.42
C ASP A 181 -1.26 -10.16 3.73
N GLY A 182 -1.13 -11.47 3.60
CA GLY A 182 -1.02 -12.38 4.75
C GLY A 182 0.36 -12.41 5.41
N HIS A 183 1.35 -11.62 4.93
CA HIS A 183 2.70 -11.60 5.47
C HIS A 183 3.02 -10.28 6.19
N PRO A 184 3.76 -10.32 7.32
CA PRO A 184 4.22 -9.11 8.01
C PRO A 184 5.24 -8.29 7.20
N ALA A 185 5.68 -8.79 6.04
CA ALA A 185 6.52 -8.10 5.07
C ALA A 185 6.05 -8.45 3.66
N SER A 186 5.25 -7.58 3.06
CA SER A 186 4.96 -7.62 1.64
C SER A 186 6.05 -6.89 0.86
N ALA A 187 6.56 -7.51 -0.20
CA ALA A 187 7.41 -6.81 -1.15
C ALA A 187 6.55 -5.87 -1.99
N THR A 188 6.73 -4.56 -1.82
CA THR A 188 6.08 -3.58 -2.70
C THR A 188 6.79 -3.60 -4.05
N LEU A 189 6.22 -4.30 -5.01
CA LEU A 189 6.67 -4.28 -6.40
C LEU A 189 6.04 -3.06 -7.09
N VAL A 190 6.85 -2.05 -7.38
CA VAL A 190 6.42 -0.94 -8.25
C VAL A 190 6.48 -1.41 -9.68
N LEU A 191 5.33 -1.72 -10.25
CA LEU A 191 5.22 -2.04 -11.67
C LEU A 191 5.01 -0.75 -12.46
N PRO A 192 5.90 -0.43 -13.42
CA PRO A 192 5.58 0.56 -14.44
C PRO A 192 4.36 0.12 -15.26
N PRO A 193 3.59 1.05 -15.86
CA PRO A 193 2.54 0.68 -16.80
C PRO A 193 3.08 -0.25 -17.90
N TYR A 194 2.35 -1.31 -18.23
CA TYR A 194 2.71 -2.32 -19.24
C TYR A 194 3.93 -3.19 -18.88
N SER A 195 4.15 -3.49 -17.63
CA SER A 195 5.21 -4.40 -17.17
C SER A 195 4.64 -5.74 -16.67
N ALA A 196 5.42 -6.80 -16.84
CA ALA A 196 5.16 -8.10 -16.22
C ALA A 196 6.16 -8.34 -15.09
N ILE A 197 5.72 -9.01 -14.02
CA ILE A 197 6.62 -9.56 -13.01
C ILE A 197 6.90 -11.02 -13.39
N ILE A 198 8.17 -11.37 -13.48
CA ILE A 198 8.61 -12.74 -13.59
C ILE A 198 9.23 -13.09 -12.24
N VAL A 199 8.60 -14.02 -11.51
CA VAL A 199 9.12 -14.53 -10.24
C VAL A 199 9.61 -15.94 -10.50
N SER A 200 10.89 -16.20 -10.26
CA SER A 200 11.43 -17.55 -10.27
C SER A 200 12.06 -17.88 -8.92
N ARG A 201 12.00 -19.14 -8.57
CA ARG A 201 12.75 -19.70 -7.46
C ARG A 201 13.95 -20.44 -8.06
N ALA A 202 15.16 -20.07 -7.61
CA ALA A 202 16.37 -20.82 -7.93
C ALA A 202 16.37 -22.21 -7.25
#